data_17c33c41b923dcabb37a07f0db8afc0a
#
_entry.id   17c33c41b923dcabb37a07f0db8afc0a
#
_cell.length_a   1.000
_cell.length_b   1.000
_cell.length_c   1.000
_cell.angle_alpha   90.00
_cell.angle_beta   90.00
_cell.angle_gamma   90.00
#
_symmetry.space_group_name_H-M   'P 1'
#
loop_
_entity.id
_entity.type
_entity.pdbx_description
1 polymer ?
#
loop_
_entity_poly.entity_id
_entity_poly.type
_entity_poly.pdbx_seq_one_letter_code
_entity_poly.pdbx_strand_id
1 'polypeptide(L)'
;MQLYGLPIHQMSVTGLVVALGIMVDNAIVITNAVQRFRQQGLTALAAVEKAVAHFWLPLLGSTLTTILAFAPIVLMPGAAGEFIGGIALSVIFALIGSYLISHSLVVVFAGQFINNEPRTGIFYQGIRTPKLSKRFEATLKRSLEKPILTLLLVFILPVAGFFGAGQLTEQFFPPSDRDMFQIEVHFAPHVSITSTRQAIEKMDQLIRQSEGIEKLDWMIGTNFPSFYYNMLQRNRGANNYAQA
;
A
#
# COMPACT_ATOMS: atom_id res chain seq x y z
N MET A 1 13.28 8.58 1.42
CA MET A 1 13.44 7.51 2.42
C MET A 1 14.63 7.78 3.36
N GLN A 2 15.82 8.00 2.86
CA GLN A 2 16.99 8.30 3.71
C GLN A 2 16.82 9.54 4.59
N LEU A 3 16.19 10.60 4.07
CA LEU A 3 15.88 11.83 4.82
C LEU A 3 14.92 11.63 6.01
N TYR A 4 14.12 10.57 5.99
CA TYR A 4 13.17 10.19 7.04
C TYR A 4 13.67 9.03 7.90
N GLY A 5 14.95 8.61 7.76
CA GLY A 5 15.53 7.51 8.52
C GLY A 5 14.90 6.14 8.25
N LEU A 6 14.13 6.01 7.18
CA LEU A 6 13.46 4.76 6.84
C LEU A 6 14.45 3.80 6.17
N PRO A 7 14.69 2.62 6.74
CA PRO A 7 15.53 1.61 6.12
C PRO A 7 14.89 1.08 4.84
N ILE A 8 15.71 0.87 3.81
CA ILE A 8 15.27 0.16 2.61
C ILE A 8 15.28 -1.33 2.93
N HIS A 9 14.13 -1.86 3.28
CA HIS A 9 13.92 -3.28 3.52
C HIS A 9 12.89 -3.85 2.54
N GLN A 10 12.68 -5.16 2.58
CA GLN A 10 11.81 -5.88 1.66
C GLN A 10 10.39 -5.27 1.55
N MET A 11 9.81 -4.78 2.66
CA MET A 11 8.48 -4.17 2.65
C MET A 11 8.46 -2.84 1.88
N SER A 12 9.49 -2.00 2.03
CA SER A 12 9.60 -0.75 1.29
C SER A 12 9.70 -0.99 -0.22
N VAL A 13 10.42 -2.03 -0.64
CA VAL A 13 10.51 -2.46 -2.06
C VAL A 13 9.16 -2.97 -2.56
N THR A 14 8.43 -3.75 -1.76
CA THR A 14 7.06 -4.20 -2.09
C THR A 14 6.13 -3.00 -2.31
N GLY A 15 6.23 -1.95 -1.49
CA GLY A 15 5.49 -0.71 -1.69
C GLY A 15 5.78 -0.04 -3.04
N LEU A 16 7.03 -0.03 -3.48
CA LEU A 16 7.40 0.48 -4.81
C LEU A 16 6.80 -0.35 -5.94
N VAL A 17 6.78 -1.69 -5.81
CA VAL A 17 6.17 -2.58 -6.81
C VAL A 17 4.67 -2.32 -6.92
N VAL A 18 3.97 -2.17 -5.80
CA VAL A 18 2.55 -1.79 -5.78
C VAL A 18 2.33 -0.42 -6.43
N ALA A 19 3.20 0.55 -6.10
CA ALA A 19 3.12 1.89 -6.65
C ALA A 19 3.31 1.92 -8.17
N LEU A 20 4.14 1.05 -8.76
CA LEU A 20 4.39 0.99 -10.21
C LEU A 20 3.10 0.88 -11.01
N GLY A 21 2.14 0.04 -10.57
CA GLY A 21 0.85 -0.11 -11.24
C GLY A 21 0.00 1.17 -11.22
N ILE A 22 0.07 1.93 -10.13
CA ILE A 22 -0.72 3.16 -9.95
C ILE A 22 -0.03 4.37 -10.60
N MET A 23 1.30 4.38 -10.62
CA MET A 23 2.09 5.49 -11.15
C MET A 23 1.92 5.70 -12.66
N VAL A 24 1.72 4.61 -13.41
CA VAL A 24 1.63 4.64 -14.87
C VAL A 24 0.38 5.38 -15.34
N ASP A 25 -0.68 5.41 -14.55
CA ASP A 25 -1.97 6.02 -14.93
C ASP A 25 -1.83 7.52 -15.20
N ASN A 26 -1.10 8.27 -14.38
CA ASN A 26 -0.88 9.70 -14.60
C ASN A 26 -0.15 9.96 -15.94
N ALA A 27 0.87 9.16 -16.24
CA ALA A 27 1.64 9.26 -17.47
C ALA A 27 0.79 8.91 -18.71
N ILE A 28 -0.07 7.87 -18.62
CA ILE A 28 -0.97 7.47 -19.70
C ILE A 28 -1.98 8.56 -20.00
N VAL A 29 -2.63 9.13 -18.98
CA VAL A 29 -3.65 10.17 -19.17
C VAL A 29 -3.06 11.40 -19.83
N ILE A 30 -1.93 11.90 -19.33
CA ILE A 30 -1.30 13.11 -19.87
C ILE A 30 -0.78 12.88 -21.31
N THR A 31 -0.18 11.70 -21.58
CA THR A 31 0.32 11.34 -22.92
C THR A 31 -0.82 11.23 -23.93
N ASN A 32 -1.93 10.58 -23.56
CA ASN A 32 -3.12 10.48 -24.40
C ASN A 32 -3.75 11.85 -24.66
N ALA A 33 -3.74 12.75 -23.68
CA ALA A 33 -4.23 14.12 -23.85
C ALA A 33 -3.38 14.90 -24.86
N VAL A 34 -2.06 14.86 -24.73
CA VAL A 34 -1.15 15.49 -25.69
C VAL A 34 -1.37 14.90 -27.07
N GLN A 35 -1.44 13.58 -27.22
CA GLN A 35 -1.69 12.90 -28.50
C GLN A 35 -2.99 13.39 -29.14
N ARG A 36 -4.06 13.46 -28.36
CA ARG A 36 -5.38 13.93 -28.84
C ARG A 36 -5.31 15.38 -29.34
N PHE A 37 -4.65 16.28 -28.60
CA PHE A 37 -4.51 17.66 -29.02
C PHE A 37 -3.59 17.83 -30.26
N ARG A 38 -2.54 17.00 -30.36
CA ARG A 38 -1.71 16.94 -31.58
C ARG A 38 -2.51 16.48 -32.80
N GLN A 39 -3.35 15.47 -32.65
CA GLN A 39 -4.24 14.99 -33.72
C GLN A 39 -5.28 16.04 -34.15
N GLN A 40 -5.63 16.99 -33.28
CA GLN A 40 -6.46 18.14 -33.61
C GLN A 40 -5.71 19.26 -34.35
N GLY A 41 -4.43 19.04 -34.69
CA GLY A 41 -3.62 19.99 -35.46
C GLY A 41 -2.88 21.04 -34.63
N LEU A 42 -2.88 20.93 -33.27
CA LEU A 42 -2.10 21.85 -32.44
C LEU A 42 -0.60 21.60 -32.58
N THR A 43 0.19 22.66 -32.44
CA THR A 43 1.67 22.55 -32.34
C THR A 43 2.05 21.76 -31.07
N ALA A 44 3.29 21.25 -31.02
CA ALA A 44 3.77 20.49 -29.86
C ALA A 44 3.59 21.28 -28.54
N LEU A 45 4.03 22.53 -28.53
CA LEU A 45 3.96 23.39 -27.36
C LEU A 45 2.51 23.67 -26.94
N ALA A 46 1.64 24.05 -27.87
CA ALA A 46 0.23 24.33 -27.60
C ALA A 46 -0.53 23.08 -27.10
N ALA A 47 -0.18 21.89 -27.61
CA ALA A 47 -0.77 20.63 -27.17
C ALA A 47 -0.35 20.28 -25.74
N VAL A 48 0.92 20.49 -25.39
CA VAL A 48 1.47 20.29 -24.04
C VAL A 48 0.80 21.28 -23.05
N GLU A 49 0.79 22.56 -23.37
CA GLU A 49 0.19 23.60 -22.54
C GLU A 49 -1.30 23.30 -22.25
N LYS A 50 -2.04 22.97 -23.28
CA LYS A 50 -3.47 22.63 -23.17
C LYS A 50 -3.69 21.34 -22.37
N ALA A 51 -2.85 20.32 -22.56
CA ALA A 51 -2.95 19.07 -21.80
C ALA A 51 -2.70 19.32 -20.31
N VAL A 52 -1.64 20.03 -19.96
CA VAL A 52 -1.32 20.37 -18.56
C VAL A 52 -2.45 21.20 -17.95
N ALA A 53 -2.86 22.28 -18.61
CA ALA A 53 -3.92 23.16 -18.11
C ALA A 53 -5.25 22.43 -17.85
N HIS A 54 -5.57 21.41 -18.64
CA HIS A 54 -6.81 20.67 -18.50
C HIS A 54 -6.74 19.54 -17.46
N PHE A 55 -5.60 18.87 -17.32
CA PHE A 55 -5.50 17.64 -16.54
C PHE A 55 -4.75 17.78 -15.21
N TRP A 56 -4.07 18.92 -14.93
CA TRP A 56 -3.30 19.07 -13.68
C TRP A 56 -4.19 18.93 -12.44
N LEU A 57 -5.36 19.57 -12.41
CA LEU A 57 -6.25 19.55 -11.25
C LEU A 57 -6.94 18.18 -11.06
N PRO A 58 -7.53 17.56 -12.10
CA PRO A 58 -8.10 16.21 -11.99
C PRO A 58 -7.06 15.16 -11.52
N LEU A 59 -5.85 15.19 -12.08
CA LEU A 59 -4.79 14.25 -11.70
C LEU A 59 -4.24 14.53 -10.30
N LEU A 60 -4.17 15.80 -9.89
CA LEU A 60 -3.85 16.15 -8.50
C LEU A 60 -4.89 15.60 -7.53
N GLY A 61 -6.18 15.79 -7.84
CA GLY A 61 -7.28 15.28 -7.04
C GLY A 61 -7.24 13.75 -6.90
N SER A 62 -7.05 13.03 -8.01
CA SER A 62 -6.88 11.57 -8.01
C SER A 62 -5.69 11.13 -7.17
N THR A 63 -4.52 11.74 -7.37
CA THR A 63 -3.30 11.43 -6.61
C THR A 63 -3.49 11.69 -5.12
N LEU A 64 -4.09 12.83 -4.76
CA LEU A 64 -4.36 13.20 -3.38
C LEU A 64 -5.34 12.23 -2.71
N THR A 65 -6.39 11.82 -3.41
CA THR A 65 -7.36 10.83 -2.90
C THR A 65 -6.67 9.50 -2.60
N THR A 66 -5.78 9.05 -3.48
CA THR A 66 -5.02 7.82 -3.27
C THR A 66 -4.04 7.97 -2.09
N ILE A 67 -3.35 9.10 -1.97
CA ILE A 67 -2.47 9.39 -0.82
C ILE A 67 -3.26 9.36 0.49
N LEU A 68 -4.44 9.98 0.53
CA LEU A 68 -5.30 9.99 1.70
C LEU A 68 -5.83 8.59 2.06
N ALA A 69 -6.03 7.72 1.07
CA ALA A 69 -6.40 6.32 1.33
C ALA A 69 -5.27 5.52 2.00
N PHE A 70 -4.00 5.83 1.71
CA PHE A 70 -2.84 5.21 2.35
C PHE A 70 -2.43 5.87 3.68
N ALA A 71 -2.86 7.10 3.95
CA ALA A 71 -2.48 7.84 5.16
C ALA A 71 -2.85 7.13 6.47
N PRO A 72 -4.02 6.50 6.65
CA PRO A 72 -4.36 5.76 7.86
C PRO A 72 -3.39 4.61 8.16
N ILE A 73 -2.83 3.97 7.13
CA ILE A 73 -1.86 2.88 7.29
C ILE A 73 -0.54 3.42 7.88
N VAL A 74 -0.11 4.60 7.46
CA VAL A 74 1.09 5.25 8.00
C VAL A 74 0.91 5.63 9.47
N LEU A 75 -0.31 5.96 9.87
CA LEU A 75 -0.65 6.39 11.23
C LEU A 75 -1.02 5.22 12.16
N MET A 76 -1.04 3.99 11.65
CA MET A 76 -1.43 2.81 12.42
C MET A 76 -0.39 2.52 13.51
N PRO A 77 -0.79 2.43 14.80
CA PRO A 77 0.12 2.10 15.89
C PRO A 77 0.42 0.59 15.96
N GLY A 78 1.51 0.25 16.64
CA GLY A 78 1.86 -1.14 16.96
C GLY A 78 2.64 -1.87 15.87
N ALA A 79 2.80 -3.18 16.05
CA ALA A 79 3.59 -4.05 15.18
C ALA A 79 3.09 -4.05 13.71
N ALA A 80 1.77 -4.02 13.53
CA ALA A 80 1.16 -3.95 12.21
C ALA A 80 1.55 -2.65 11.48
N GLY A 81 1.49 -1.50 12.18
CA GLY A 81 1.87 -0.20 11.62
C GLY A 81 3.36 -0.13 11.25
N GLU A 82 4.25 -0.65 12.10
CA GLU A 82 5.69 -0.70 11.78
C GLU A 82 5.98 -1.61 10.58
N PHE A 83 5.23 -2.71 10.42
CA PHE A 83 5.40 -3.64 9.32
C PHE A 83 4.91 -3.06 7.98
N ILE A 84 3.68 -2.54 7.92
CA ILE A 84 3.08 -2.07 6.67
C ILE A 84 3.25 -0.57 6.41
N GLY A 85 3.60 0.23 7.43
CA GLY A 85 3.82 1.67 7.29
C GLY A 85 4.90 2.01 6.26
N GLY A 86 5.96 1.21 6.18
CA GLY A 86 7.01 1.33 5.16
C GLY A 86 6.49 1.14 3.73
N ILE A 87 5.51 0.24 3.53
CA ILE A 87 4.83 0.04 2.24
C ILE A 87 4.05 1.30 1.88
N ALA A 88 3.21 1.78 2.80
CA ALA A 88 2.34 2.93 2.57
C ALA A 88 3.14 4.22 2.29
N LEU A 89 4.20 4.49 3.03
CA LEU A 89 5.10 5.62 2.78
C LEU A 89 5.80 5.52 1.43
N SER A 90 6.24 4.33 1.03
CA SER A 90 6.85 4.11 -0.28
C SER A 90 5.88 4.43 -1.41
N VAL A 91 4.62 4.00 -1.29
CA VAL A 91 3.55 4.30 -2.26
C VAL A 91 3.29 5.81 -2.31
N ILE A 92 3.17 6.49 -1.18
CA ILE A 92 2.91 7.94 -1.12
C ILE A 92 4.03 8.72 -1.83
N PHE A 93 5.30 8.44 -1.52
CA PHE A 93 6.43 9.12 -2.17
C PHE A 93 6.49 8.82 -3.67
N ALA A 94 6.21 7.59 -4.08
CA ALA A 94 6.16 7.20 -5.47
C ALA A 94 5.05 7.94 -6.23
N LEU A 95 3.86 8.08 -5.64
CA LEU A 95 2.73 8.82 -6.23
C LEU A 95 3.04 10.31 -6.41
N ILE A 96 3.65 10.95 -5.40
CA ILE A 96 4.07 12.36 -5.50
C ILE A 96 5.12 12.51 -6.63
N GLY A 97 6.13 11.63 -6.65
CA GLY A 97 7.14 11.63 -7.71
C GLY A 97 6.54 11.41 -9.09
N SER A 98 5.60 10.46 -9.23
CA SER A 98 4.90 10.18 -10.49
C SER A 98 4.13 11.40 -11.00
N TYR A 99 3.38 12.07 -10.12
CA TYR A 99 2.63 13.27 -10.47
C TYR A 99 3.58 14.37 -11.02
N LEU A 100 4.68 14.63 -10.31
CA LEU A 100 5.66 15.63 -10.73
C LEU A 100 6.34 15.27 -12.06
N ILE A 101 6.76 14.01 -12.23
CA ILE A 101 7.43 13.53 -13.45
C ILE A 101 6.45 13.54 -14.63
N SER A 102 5.19 13.14 -14.41
CA SER A 102 4.17 13.13 -15.48
C SER A 102 3.89 14.52 -16.03
N HIS A 103 3.83 15.54 -15.16
CA HIS A 103 3.56 16.92 -15.55
C HIS A 103 4.79 17.71 -16.02
N SER A 104 6.00 17.20 -15.81
CA SER A 104 7.24 17.82 -16.26
C SER A 104 7.85 17.08 -17.42
N LEU A 105 8.46 15.92 -17.17
CA LEU A 105 9.23 15.18 -18.17
C LEU A 105 8.34 14.47 -19.19
N VAL A 106 7.33 13.71 -18.72
CA VAL A 106 6.51 12.88 -19.60
C VAL A 106 5.72 13.73 -20.59
N VAL A 107 5.14 14.84 -20.15
CA VAL A 107 4.36 15.73 -21.02
C VAL A 107 5.23 16.39 -22.09
N VAL A 108 6.46 16.77 -21.75
CA VAL A 108 7.41 17.38 -22.70
C VAL A 108 7.84 16.34 -23.75
N PHE A 109 8.22 15.15 -23.32
CA PHE A 109 8.55 14.05 -24.24
C PHE A 109 7.36 13.66 -25.13
N ALA A 110 6.15 13.60 -24.57
CA ALA A 110 4.95 13.36 -25.37
C ALA A 110 4.77 14.42 -26.46
N GLY A 111 4.98 15.70 -26.12
CA GLY A 111 4.92 16.79 -27.11
C GLY A 111 5.94 16.68 -28.23
N GLN A 112 7.16 16.25 -27.91
CA GLN A 112 8.27 16.15 -28.88
C GLN A 112 8.17 14.90 -29.75
N PHE A 113 7.86 13.74 -29.18
CA PHE A 113 7.93 12.45 -29.89
C PHE A 113 6.60 11.99 -30.50
N ILE A 114 5.47 12.59 -30.13
CA ILE A 114 4.19 12.24 -30.73
C ILE A 114 3.95 13.07 -31.99
N ASN A 115 3.96 12.40 -33.14
CA ASN A 115 3.65 13.00 -34.42
C ASN A 115 2.15 13.10 -34.68
N ASN A 116 1.74 14.06 -35.54
CA ASN A 116 0.34 14.30 -35.92
C ASN A 116 -0.25 13.23 -36.84
N GLU A 117 0.57 12.33 -37.36
CA GLU A 117 0.11 11.34 -38.34
C GLU A 117 -0.80 10.29 -37.66
N PRO A 118 -1.97 10.04 -38.26
CA PRO A 118 -2.84 8.96 -37.80
C PRO A 118 -2.12 7.63 -38.03
N ARG A 119 -1.69 7.00 -36.94
CA ARG A 119 -1.03 5.69 -37.01
C ARG A 119 -2.07 4.63 -37.35
N THR A 120 -1.93 4.03 -38.52
CA THR A 120 -2.75 2.91 -38.99
C THR A 120 -2.03 1.60 -38.69
N GLY A 121 -2.66 0.74 -37.91
CA GLY A 121 -2.12 -0.59 -37.58
C GLY A 121 -2.93 -1.29 -36.52
N ILE A 122 -2.88 -2.62 -36.46
CA ILE A 122 -3.62 -3.44 -35.53
C ILE A 122 -3.31 -3.06 -34.06
N PHE A 123 -2.05 -2.68 -33.77
CA PHE A 123 -1.62 -2.24 -32.43
C PHE A 123 -2.22 -0.89 -32.00
N TYR A 124 -2.63 -0.03 -32.95
CA TYR A 124 -3.21 1.28 -32.67
C TYR A 124 -4.75 1.28 -32.74
N GLN A 125 -5.31 0.45 -33.62
CA GLN A 125 -6.77 0.33 -33.76
C GLN A 125 -7.38 -0.68 -32.81
N GLY A 126 -6.54 -1.49 -32.17
CA GLY A 126 -6.95 -2.60 -31.30
C GLY A 126 -7.64 -3.73 -32.08
N ILE A 127 -7.95 -4.81 -31.40
CA ILE A 127 -8.71 -5.93 -31.97
C ILE A 127 -10.21 -5.55 -31.96
N ARG A 128 -10.73 -5.13 -33.09
CA ARG A 128 -12.15 -4.83 -33.24
C ARG A 128 -12.93 -6.12 -33.54
N THR A 129 -13.64 -6.63 -32.57
CA THR A 129 -14.60 -7.73 -32.76
C THR A 129 -16.01 -7.12 -32.89
N PRO A 130 -16.58 -7.04 -34.11
CA PRO A 130 -17.84 -6.33 -34.36
C PRO A 130 -19.02 -6.91 -33.54
N LYS A 131 -18.99 -8.21 -33.26
CA LYS A 131 -20.02 -8.87 -32.44
C LYS A 131 -19.93 -8.44 -30.95
N LEU A 132 -18.71 -8.30 -30.41
CA LEU A 132 -18.51 -7.86 -29.02
C LEU A 132 -18.84 -6.39 -28.86
N SER A 133 -18.42 -5.54 -29.79
CA SER A 133 -18.73 -4.10 -29.79
C SER A 133 -20.23 -3.87 -29.81
N LYS A 134 -20.98 -4.57 -30.68
CA LYS A 134 -22.45 -4.44 -30.74
C LYS A 134 -23.12 -4.89 -29.42
N ARG A 135 -22.65 -5.97 -28.80
CA ARG A 135 -23.17 -6.40 -27.49
C ARG A 135 -22.89 -5.36 -26.41
N PHE A 136 -21.67 -4.84 -26.38
CA PHE A 136 -21.28 -3.79 -25.43
C PHE A 136 -22.15 -2.52 -25.62
N GLU A 137 -22.28 -2.03 -26.85
CA GLU A 137 -23.16 -0.90 -27.17
C GLU A 137 -24.61 -1.13 -26.73
N ALA A 138 -25.16 -2.32 -27.02
CA ALA A 138 -26.53 -2.67 -26.64
C ALA A 138 -26.69 -2.72 -25.10
N THR A 139 -25.69 -3.25 -24.39
CA THR A 139 -25.68 -3.29 -22.92
C THR A 139 -25.60 -1.87 -22.36
N LEU A 140 -24.68 -1.05 -22.87
CA LEU A 140 -24.51 0.33 -22.45
C LEU A 140 -25.79 1.15 -22.68
N LYS A 141 -26.41 1.01 -23.85
CA LYS A 141 -27.68 1.68 -24.17
C LYS A 141 -28.78 1.27 -23.19
N ARG A 142 -28.95 -0.03 -22.90
CA ARG A 142 -29.95 -0.51 -21.94
C ARG A 142 -29.67 -0.01 -20.52
N SER A 143 -28.39 0.08 -20.14
CA SER A 143 -27.97 0.62 -18.84
C SER A 143 -28.34 2.10 -18.69
N LEU A 144 -28.18 2.88 -19.75
CA LEU A 144 -28.57 4.30 -19.79
C LEU A 144 -30.09 4.49 -19.86
N GLU A 145 -30.83 3.61 -20.53
CA GLU A 145 -32.28 3.65 -20.58
C GLU A 145 -32.94 3.29 -19.24
N LYS A 146 -32.29 2.45 -18.41
CA LYS A 146 -32.79 2.01 -17.11
C LYS A 146 -31.78 2.25 -15.99
N PRO A 147 -31.47 3.53 -15.65
CA PRO A 147 -30.37 3.85 -14.77
C PRO A 147 -30.56 3.31 -13.35
N ILE A 148 -31.77 3.34 -12.80
CA ILE A 148 -32.06 2.83 -11.44
C ILE A 148 -31.83 1.32 -11.37
N LEU A 149 -32.31 0.55 -12.36
CA LEU A 149 -32.12 -0.89 -12.39
C LEU A 149 -30.63 -1.25 -12.53
N THR A 150 -29.91 -0.52 -13.37
CA THR A 150 -28.47 -0.70 -13.55
C THR A 150 -27.71 -0.42 -12.25
N LEU A 151 -28.07 0.68 -11.56
CA LEU A 151 -27.46 1.03 -10.27
C LEU A 151 -27.72 -0.08 -9.25
N LEU A 152 -28.95 -0.56 -9.11
CA LEU A 152 -29.28 -1.67 -8.19
C LEU A 152 -28.46 -2.92 -8.50
N LEU A 153 -28.37 -3.32 -9.78
CA LEU A 153 -27.60 -4.49 -10.20
C LEU A 153 -26.10 -4.36 -9.88
N VAL A 154 -25.53 -3.17 -10.11
CA VAL A 154 -24.11 -2.90 -9.82
C VAL A 154 -23.83 -2.92 -8.31
N PHE A 155 -24.76 -2.43 -7.49
CA PHE A 155 -24.60 -2.43 -6.04
C PHE A 155 -24.81 -3.78 -5.36
N ILE A 156 -25.47 -4.76 -6.01
CA ILE A 156 -25.69 -6.10 -5.44
C ILE A 156 -24.35 -6.73 -5.02
N LEU A 157 -23.33 -6.69 -5.89
CA LEU A 157 -22.04 -7.34 -5.63
C LEU A 157 -21.24 -6.69 -4.48
N PRO A 158 -21.07 -5.36 -4.44
CA PRO A 158 -20.43 -4.69 -3.30
C PRO A 158 -21.18 -4.91 -1.97
N VAL A 159 -22.52 -4.82 -1.99
CA VAL A 159 -23.35 -5.03 -0.80
C VAL A 159 -23.23 -6.47 -0.30
N ALA A 160 -23.34 -7.47 -1.18
CA ALA A 160 -23.14 -8.87 -0.83
C ALA A 160 -21.72 -9.12 -0.29
N GLY A 161 -20.69 -8.49 -0.88
CA GLY A 161 -19.31 -8.55 -0.41
C GLY A 161 -19.15 -7.94 0.99
N PHE A 162 -19.81 -6.82 1.27
CA PHE A 162 -19.76 -6.18 2.57
C PHE A 162 -20.41 -7.06 3.68
N PHE A 163 -21.55 -7.67 3.39
CA PHE A 163 -22.18 -8.62 4.31
C PHE A 163 -21.35 -9.90 4.48
N GLY A 164 -20.71 -10.38 3.42
CA GLY A 164 -19.81 -11.54 3.47
C GLY A 164 -18.54 -11.26 4.28
N ALA A 165 -18.03 -10.02 4.24
CA ALA A 165 -16.84 -9.63 4.99
C ALA A 165 -17.02 -9.76 6.51
N GLY A 166 -18.26 -9.54 7.04
CA GLY A 166 -18.56 -9.72 8.46
C GLY A 166 -18.45 -11.18 8.95
N GLN A 167 -18.34 -12.16 8.06
CA GLN A 167 -18.12 -13.57 8.41
C GLN A 167 -16.64 -13.96 8.39
N LEU A 168 -15.75 -13.04 7.97
CA LEU A 168 -14.32 -13.28 7.98
C LEU A 168 -13.74 -13.00 9.36
N THR A 169 -12.77 -13.82 9.78
CA THR A 169 -12.01 -13.57 11.01
C THR A 169 -11.12 -12.33 10.82
N GLU A 170 -11.27 -11.35 11.72
CA GLU A 170 -10.45 -10.14 11.75
C GLU A 170 -9.06 -10.47 12.32
N GLN A 171 -8.18 -11.00 11.52
CA GLN A 171 -6.79 -11.28 11.92
C GLN A 171 -5.84 -10.66 10.92
N PHE A 172 -5.02 -9.73 11.40
CA PHE A 172 -3.95 -9.14 10.57
C PHE A 172 -2.81 -10.14 10.33
N PHE A 173 -2.42 -10.87 11.37
CA PHE A 173 -1.47 -11.97 11.28
C PHE A 173 -2.22 -13.26 11.58
N PRO A 174 -2.20 -14.27 10.67
CA PRO A 174 -2.83 -15.54 10.95
C PRO A 174 -2.14 -16.19 12.16
N PRO A 175 -2.89 -16.89 13.05
CA PRO A 175 -2.29 -17.66 14.11
C PRO A 175 -1.36 -18.69 13.46
N SER A 176 -0.12 -18.74 13.91
CA SER A 176 0.78 -19.83 13.56
C SER A 176 0.69 -20.90 14.63
N ASP A 177 0.51 -22.13 14.20
CA ASP A 177 0.59 -23.30 15.06
C ASP A 177 2.07 -23.43 15.51
N ARG A 178 2.33 -23.04 16.74
CA ARG A 178 3.69 -22.99 17.31
C ARG A 178 3.66 -23.63 18.68
N ASP A 179 4.61 -24.50 18.90
CA ASP A 179 4.83 -25.12 20.20
C ASP A 179 5.61 -24.18 21.15
N MET A 180 5.53 -22.87 20.94
CA MET A 180 6.20 -21.89 21.78
C MET A 180 5.35 -20.63 22.01
N PHE A 181 5.47 -20.06 23.18
CA PHE A 181 4.91 -18.78 23.54
C PHE A 181 5.97 -17.88 24.18
N GLN A 182 5.68 -16.59 24.21
CA GLN A 182 6.58 -15.56 24.70
C GLN A 182 5.99 -14.92 25.95
N ILE A 183 6.83 -14.73 26.96
CA ILE A 183 6.47 -14.03 28.19
C ILE A 183 7.28 -12.73 28.24
N GLU A 184 6.60 -11.61 28.38
CA GLU A 184 7.22 -10.30 28.59
C GLU A 184 6.92 -9.82 30.02
N VAL A 185 7.97 -9.44 30.74
CA VAL A 185 7.87 -8.97 32.12
C VAL A 185 8.42 -7.56 32.21
N HIS A 186 7.58 -6.63 32.65
CA HIS A 186 7.94 -5.23 32.88
C HIS A 186 7.88 -4.92 34.36
N PHE A 187 9.00 -4.46 34.90
CA PHE A 187 9.08 -3.95 36.27
C PHE A 187 9.00 -2.42 36.29
N ALA A 188 8.92 -1.85 37.49
CA ALA A 188 8.93 -0.38 37.62
C ALA A 188 10.20 0.25 37.03
N PRO A 189 10.16 1.45 36.43
CA PRO A 189 11.28 2.03 35.69
C PRO A 189 12.60 2.20 36.46
N HIS A 190 12.55 2.26 37.79
CA HIS A 190 13.70 2.47 38.67
C HIS A 190 14.28 1.18 39.25
N VAL A 191 13.80 0.01 38.82
CA VAL A 191 14.33 -1.29 39.30
C VAL A 191 15.68 -1.55 38.67
N SER A 192 16.66 -2.00 39.51
CA SER A 192 17.97 -2.39 39.03
C SER A 192 17.93 -3.72 38.30
N ILE A 193 18.88 -3.94 37.38
CA ILE A 193 18.97 -5.20 36.65
C ILE A 193 19.20 -6.40 37.58
N THR A 194 19.88 -6.19 38.73
CA THR A 194 20.09 -7.22 39.74
C THR A 194 18.78 -7.65 40.41
N SER A 195 17.93 -6.67 40.75
CA SER A 195 16.60 -6.94 41.30
C SER A 195 15.68 -7.63 40.32
N THR A 196 15.75 -7.20 39.04
CA THR A 196 15.03 -7.85 37.93
C THR A 196 15.44 -9.31 37.80
N ARG A 197 16.75 -9.60 37.84
CA ARG A 197 17.29 -10.97 37.78
C ARG A 197 16.77 -11.83 38.92
N GLN A 198 16.82 -11.34 40.17
CA GLN A 198 16.32 -12.08 41.33
C GLN A 198 14.83 -12.38 41.26
N ALA A 199 14.02 -11.44 40.72
CA ALA A 199 12.62 -11.66 40.52
C ALA A 199 12.35 -12.72 39.43
N ILE A 200 13.11 -12.65 38.32
CA ILE A 200 12.99 -13.62 37.22
C ILE A 200 13.43 -15.03 37.66
N GLU A 201 14.47 -15.18 38.48
CA GLU A 201 14.87 -16.49 39.02
C GLU A 201 13.74 -17.17 39.81
N LYS A 202 12.99 -16.40 40.58
CA LYS A 202 11.81 -16.92 41.30
C LYS A 202 10.68 -17.29 40.35
N MET A 203 10.46 -16.49 39.34
CA MET A 203 9.45 -16.78 38.31
C MET A 203 9.83 -18.02 37.49
N ASP A 204 11.09 -18.17 37.11
CA ASP A 204 11.62 -19.33 36.38
C ASP A 204 11.30 -20.63 37.11
N GLN A 205 11.58 -20.66 38.43
CA GLN A 205 11.30 -21.84 39.27
C GLN A 205 9.80 -22.20 39.29
N LEU A 206 8.93 -21.20 39.36
CA LEU A 206 7.49 -21.42 39.36
C LEU A 206 6.98 -21.92 38.00
N ILE A 207 7.45 -21.30 36.94
CA ILE A 207 7.01 -21.62 35.59
C ILE A 207 7.46 -23.00 35.14
N ARG A 208 8.69 -23.40 35.46
CA ARG A 208 9.23 -24.76 35.19
C ARG A 208 8.50 -25.89 35.92
N GLN A 209 7.71 -25.57 36.95
CA GLN A 209 6.88 -26.56 37.65
C GLN A 209 5.54 -26.80 36.90
N SER A 210 5.19 -25.98 35.90
CA SER A 210 3.99 -26.16 35.14
C SER A 210 4.15 -27.29 34.11
N GLU A 211 3.10 -28.13 34.00
CA GLU A 211 3.08 -29.19 32.99
C GLU A 211 3.03 -28.57 31.56
N GLY A 212 3.82 -29.16 30.66
CA GLY A 212 3.82 -28.75 29.23
C GLY A 212 4.93 -27.77 28.85
N ILE A 213 5.83 -27.39 29.79
CA ILE A 213 7.01 -26.57 29.49
C ILE A 213 8.24 -27.44 29.37
N GLU A 214 8.76 -27.63 28.17
CA GLU A 214 9.94 -28.39 27.90
C GLU A 214 11.25 -27.57 28.11
N LYS A 215 11.21 -26.31 27.62
CA LYS A 215 12.37 -25.39 27.68
C LYS A 215 11.89 -23.98 28.01
N LEU A 216 12.67 -23.31 28.85
CA LEU A 216 12.41 -21.90 29.21
C LEU A 216 13.77 -21.18 29.31
N ASP A 217 13.95 -20.17 28.46
CA ASP A 217 15.13 -19.33 28.41
C ASP A 217 14.73 -17.86 28.66
N TRP A 218 15.57 -17.13 29.41
CA TRP A 218 15.33 -15.73 29.74
C TRP A 218 16.40 -14.81 29.19
N MET A 219 15.94 -13.70 28.56
CA MET A 219 16.77 -12.54 28.28
C MET A 219 16.40 -11.42 29.24
N ILE A 220 17.40 -10.89 29.99
CA ILE A 220 17.19 -9.84 30.98
C ILE A 220 17.82 -8.54 30.47
N GLY A 221 17.05 -7.44 30.49
CA GLY A 221 17.51 -6.15 30.01
C GLY A 221 17.43 -5.95 28.49
N THR A 222 16.95 -6.93 27.75
CA THR A 222 16.80 -6.84 26.30
C THR A 222 15.78 -7.84 25.78
N ASN A 223 15.36 -7.66 24.52
CA ASN A 223 14.51 -8.62 23.81
C ASN A 223 15.35 -9.76 23.21
N PHE A 224 14.70 -10.92 23.00
CA PHE A 224 15.25 -11.95 22.11
C PHE A 224 15.46 -11.39 20.69
N PRO A 225 16.43 -11.94 19.92
CA PRO A 225 16.54 -11.61 18.51
C PRO A 225 15.22 -11.81 17.78
N SER A 226 14.85 -10.89 16.87
CA SER A 226 13.63 -11.01 16.07
C SER A 226 13.78 -12.15 15.07
N PHE A 227 13.20 -13.31 15.36
CA PHE A 227 13.08 -14.41 14.42
C PHE A 227 11.70 -14.50 13.77
N TYR A 228 10.78 -13.61 14.17
CA TYR A 228 9.49 -13.40 13.51
C TYR A 228 9.26 -11.92 13.23
N TYR A 229 8.59 -11.62 12.12
CA TYR A 229 8.29 -10.25 11.67
C TYR A 229 7.39 -9.45 12.62
N ASN A 230 6.63 -10.11 13.49
CA ASN A 230 5.77 -9.48 14.51
C ASN A 230 6.46 -9.24 15.85
N MET A 231 7.73 -9.62 16.00
CA MET A 231 8.53 -9.39 17.21
C MET A 231 9.29 -8.07 17.11
N LEU A 232 8.86 -7.07 17.87
CA LEU A 232 9.50 -5.76 17.89
C LEU A 232 10.51 -5.69 19.03
N GLN A 233 11.75 -5.33 18.70
CA GLN A 233 12.81 -5.13 19.70
C GLN A 233 12.78 -3.71 20.26
N ARG A 234 11.90 -3.44 21.22
CA ARG A 234 11.72 -2.10 21.81
C ARG A 234 12.54 -1.88 23.11
N ASN A 235 12.97 -2.95 23.77
CA ASN A 235 13.50 -2.89 25.14
C ASN A 235 15.01 -3.20 25.21
N ARG A 236 15.82 -2.63 24.31
CA ARG A 236 17.27 -2.79 24.37
C ARG A 236 17.85 -1.95 25.50
N GLY A 237 18.56 -2.59 26.44
CA GLY A 237 19.20 -1.92 27.58
C GLY A 237 18.21 -1.47 28.68
N ALA A 238 17.00 -2.04 28.73
CA ALA A 238 15.99 -1.73 29.74
C ALA A 238 16.19 -2.57 31.00
N ASN A 239 16.80 -2.00 32.04
CA ASN A 239 17.10 -2.71 33.30
C ASN A 239 15.87 -3.35 33.98
N ASN A 240 14.70 -2.83 33.69
CA ASN A 240 13.39 -3.22 34.26
C ASN A 240 12.60 -4.17 33.34
N TYR A 241 13.25 -4.83 32.39
CA TYR A 241 12.60 -5.69 31.42
C TYR A 241 13.25 -7.07 31.34
N ALA A 242 12.44 -8.08 31.18
CA ALA A 242 12.88 -9.44 30.85
C ALA A 242 11.89 -10.12 29.90
N GLN A 243 12.38 -11.04 29.10
CA GLN A 243 11.62 -11.80 28.12
C GLN A 243 12.01 -13.26 28.16
N ALA A 244 11.03 -14.17 28.11
CA ALA A 244 11.21 -15.60 27.96
C ALA A 244 10.51 -16.11 26.70
#